data_64fb6157613a571e9e6e9a58431ac1d6
#
_entry.id   64fb6157613a571e9e6e9a58431ac1d6
#
_cell.length_a   1.000
_cell.length_b   1.000
_cell.length_c   1.000
_cell.angle_alpha   90.00
_cell.angle_beta   90.00
_cell.angle_gamma   90.00
#
_symmetry.space_group_name_H-M   'P 1'
#
loop_
_entity.id
_entity.type
_entity.pdbx_description
1 polymer ?
#
loop_
_entity_poly.entity_id
_entity_poly.type
_entity_poly.pdbx_seq_one_letter_code
_entity_poly.pdbx_strand_id
1 'polypeptide(L)'
;MLPEPIFWNIHMYGVMIAVGILCAFLTLFCLTKRKGVSAKFTDFIFYNGIASIAVGFGFATLFQATYNYIENPEAGFRLGSGMTFIGGLIGGVVCFLGVYFIFRKRYTTRLYEVISILPCSILIAHAFGRIGCFFAGCCYGKETDSFLGVQFPHLDSPVHPTQLYEAVFLFLLFAVTVYLVMKKDIKHNLSLYLIAYGVFRFLIEYVRGDDRGELAGFITPSQFWSVFMVLAGVAMIFVMNHLLVKAAQNEKIS
;
A
#
# COMPACT_ATOMS: atom_id res chain seq x y z
N MET A 1 10.00 15.45 -15.56
CA MET A 1 10.39 14.83 -14.28
C MET A 1 11.05 15.89 -13.43
N LEU A 2 10.82 15.86 -12.15
CA LEU A 2 11.28 16.88 -11.22
C LEU A 2 11.98 16.17 -10.04
N PRO A 3 13.19 15.58 -10.26
CA PRO A 3 13.96 14.95 -9.19
C PRO A 3 14.46 15.98 -8.20
N GLU A 4 14.66 17.23 -8.66
CA GLU A 4 15.07 18.35 -7.82
C GLU A 4 13.89 18.96 -7.04
N PRO A 5 14.17 19.63 -5.91
CA PRO A 5 13.12 20.29 -5.13
C PRO A 5 12.45 21.40 -5.96
N ILE A 6 11.12 21.45 -5.94
CA ILE A 6 10.33 22.48 -6.64
C ILE A 6 10.42 23.79 -5.93
N PHE A 7 10.43 23.76 -4.61
CA PHE A 7 10.51 24.94 -3.74
C PHE A 7 11.12 24.52 -2.40
N TRP A 8 12.18 25.20 -1.96
CA TRP A 8 12.96 24.86 -0.77
C TRP A 8 13.43 23.39 -0.83
N ASN A 9 13.00 22.54 0.12
CA ASN A 9 13.28 21.09 0.16
C ASN A 9 12.06 20.23 -0.20
N ILE A 10 11.07 20.81 -0.89
CA ILE A 10 9.85 20.08 -1.26
C ILE A 10 10.06 19.40 -2.62
N HIS A 11 10.12 18.09 -2.61
CA HIS A 11 10.21 17.26 -3.81
C HIS A 11 8.80 16.84 -4.27
N MET A 12 8.60 16.72 -5.59
CA MET A 12 7.32 16.28 -6.16
C MET A 12 6.88 14.90 -5.62
N TYR A 13 7.82 14.05 -5.28
CA TYR A 13 7.54 12.77 -4.60
C TYR A 13 6.72 12.96 -3.32
N GLY A 14 7.18 13.86 -2.44
CA GLY A 14 6.47 14.17 -1.19
C GLY A 14 5.08 14.77 -1.41
N VAL A 15 4.95 15.63 -2.43
CA VAL A 15 3.65 16.23 -2.82
C VAL A 15 2.68 15.12 -3.27
N MET A 16 3.12 14.19 -4.11
CA MET A 16 2.27 13.08 -4.56
C MET A 16 1.86 12.16 -3.41
N ILE A 17 2.74 11.88 -2.46
CA ILE A 17 2.38 11.13 -1.25
C ILE A 17 1.31 11.88 -0.44
N ALA A 18 1.47 13.19 -0.23
CA ALA A 18 0.49 13.99 0.51
C ALA A 18 -0.89 13.99 -0.18
N VAL A 19 -0.92 14.16 -1.51
CA VAL A 19 -2.14 14.05 -2.32
C VAL A 19 -2.76 12.66 -2.19
N GLY A 20 -1.94 11.62 -2.25
CA GLY A 20 -2.39 10.23 -2.08
C GLY A 20 -3.04 9.98 -0.73
N ILE A 21 -2.43 10.46 0.35
CA ILE A 21 -2.98 10.37 1.72
C ILE A 21 -4.29 11.15 1.83
N LEU A 22 -4.37 12.36 1.30
CA LEU A 22 -5.60 13.14 1.27
C LEU A 22 -6.72 12.42 0.53
N CYS A 23 -6.44 11.89 -0.68
CA CYS A 23 -7.40 11.11 -1.45
C CYS A 23 -7.83 9.83 -0.73
N ALA A 24 -6.92 9.16 -0.01
CA ALA A 24 -7.25 7.98 0.80
C ALA A 24 -8.26 8.30 1.91
N PHE A 25 -8.05 9.39 2.64
CA PHE A 25 -8.97 9.81 3.69
C PHE A 25 -10.30 10.30 3.15
N LEU A 26 -10.31 11.05 2.05
CA LEU A 26 -11.54 11.46 1.37
C LEU A 26 -12.34 10.22 0.91
N THR A 27 -11.67 9.23 0.33
CA THR A 27 -12.29 7.96 -0.07
C THR A 27 -12.89 7.23 1.13
N LEU A 28 -12.14 7.15 2.25
CA LEU A 28 -12.61 6.55 3.49
C LEU A 28 -13.91 7.23 3.97
N PHE A 29 -13.90 8.55 4.14
CA PHE A 29 -15.07 9.30 4.60
C PHE A 29 -16.27 9.17 3.65
N CYS A 30 -16.05 9.29 2.34
CA CYS A 30 -17.13 9.17 1.36
C CYS A 30 -17.78 7.77 1.39
N LEU A 31 -16.97 6.71 1.43
CA LEU A 31 -17.48 5.35 1.39
C LEU A 31 -18.11 4.93 2.72
N THR A 32 -17.52 5.27 3.87
CA THR A 32 -18.10 4.97 5.18
C THR A 32 -19.42 5.69 5.38
N LYS A 33 -19.52 6.97 5.00
CA LYS A 33 -20.78 7.74 5.04
C LYS A 33 -21.86 7.09 4.16
N ARG A 34 -21.52 6.70 2.93
CA ARG A 34 -22.47 6.06 2.01
C ARG A 34 -22.92 4.67 2.47
N LYS A 35 -22.07 3.97 3.23
CA LYS A 35 -22.40 2.65 3.80
C LYS A 35 -23.08 2.71 5.15
N GLY A 36 -23.37 3.91 5.66
CA GLY A 36 -24.04 4.08 6.95
C GLY A 36 -23.18 3.68 8.16
N VAL A 37 -21.85 3.62 7.98
CA VAL A 37 -20.92 3.37 9.09
C VAL A 37 -21.01 4.53 10.08
N SER A 38 -21.03 4.22 11.38
CA SER A 38 -21.13 5.20 12.44
C SER A 38 -20.01 6.24 12.34
N ALA A 39 -20.35 7.53 12.47
CA ALA A 39 -19.36 8.61 12.40
C ALA A 39 -18.25 8.44 13.45
N LYS A 40 -18.61 8.05 14.68
CA LYS A 40 -17.64 7.80 15.76
C LYS A 40 -16.62 6.70 15.39
N PHE A 41 -17.05 5.66 14.67
CA PHE A 41 -16.15 4.60 14.23
C PHE A 41 -15.31 5.04 13.03
N THR A 42 -15.86 5.83 12.12
CA THR A 42 -15.12 6.44 11.01
C THR A 42 -14.00 7.36 11.52
N ASP A 43 -14.30 8.23 12.49
CA ASP A 43 -13.32 9.11 13.12
C ASP A 43 -12.24 8.30 13.83
N PHE A 44 -12.62 7.22 14.53
CA PHE A 44 -11.65 6.33 15.16
C PHE A 44 -10.68 5.71 14.14
N ILE A 45 -11.20 5.18 13.03
CA ILE A 45 -10.36 4.60 11.97
C ILE A 45 -9.46 5.67 11.34
N PHE A 46 -9.97 6.89 11.16
CA PHE A 46 -9.20 8.02 10.64
C PHE A 46 -8.02 8.37 11.55
N TYR A 47 -8.25 8.62 12.84
CA TYR A 47 -7.18 8.96 13.77
C TYR A 47 -6.22 7.77 13.99
N ASN A 48 -6.75 6.54 14.04
CA ASN A 48 -5.92 5.35 14.09
C ASN A 48 -5.06 5.20 12.82
N GLY A 49 -5.61 5.51 11.65
CA GLY A 49 -4.88 5.53 10.39
C GLY A 49 -3.72 6.54 10.40
N ILE A 50 -3.95 7.76 10.86
CA ILE A 50 -2.90 8.79 11.00
C ILE A 50 -1.80 8.32 11.94
N ALA A 51 -2.16 7.80 13.12
CA ALA A 51 -1.20 7.28 14.08
C ALA A 51 -0.39 6.10 13.50
N SER A 52 -1.06 5.20 12.77
CA SER A 52 -0.44 4.05 12.13
C SER A 52 0.53 4.44 11.01
N ILE A 53 0.20 5.48 10.24
CA ILE A 53 1.11 6.05 9.22
C ILE A 53 2.35 6.62 9.91
N ALA A 54 2.19 7.42 10.96
CA ALA A 54 3.33 8.03 11.68
C ALA A 54 4.24 6.95 12.31
N VAL A 55 3.65 5.94 12.96
CA VAL A 55 4.40 4.80 13.52
C VAL A 55 5.05 4.00 12.40
N GLY A 56 4.37 3.78 11.28
CA GLY A 56 4.91 3.10 10.11
C GLY A 56 6.16 3.81 9.56
N PHE A 57 6.14 5.13 9.42
CA PHE A 57 7.34 5.89 9.01
C PHE A 57 8.49 5.71 10.01
N GLY A 58 8.21 5.74 11.32
CA GLY A 58 9.22 5.48 12.36
C GLY A 58 9.84 4.08 12.22
N PHE A 59 9.01 3.06 12.01
CA PHE A 59 9.49 1.69 11.80
C PHE A 59 10.24 1.53 10.47
N ALA A 60 9.82 2.20 9.41
CA ALA A 60 10.52 2.18 8.12
C ALA A 60 11.96 2.67 8.24
N THR A 61 12.17 3.79 8.95
CA THR A 61 13.51 4.34 9.22
C THR A 61 14.33 3.48 10.17
N LEU A 62 13.69 2.92 11.21
CA LEU A 62 14.35 2.05 12.18
C LEU A 62 14.85 0.75 11.51
N PHE A 63 14.00 0.10 10.70
CA PHE A 63 14.38 -1.11 9.96
C PHE A 63 15.53 -0.83 8.98
N GLN A 64 15.50 0.30 8.26
CA GLN A 64 16.58 0.67 7.36
C GLN A 64 17.89 0.92 8.11
N ALA A 65 17.84 1.63 9.22
CA ALA A 65 19.02 1.89 10.04
C ALA A 65 19.62 0.58 10.60
N THR A 66 18.74 -0.36 11.02
CA THR A 66 19.15 -1.68 11.49
C THR A 66 19.79 -2.50 10.38
N TYR A 67 19.19 -2.50 9.19
CA TYR A 67 19.72 -3.18 8.02
C TYR A 67 21.13 -2.66 7.65
N ASN A 68 21.27 -1.35 7.52
CA ASN A 68 22.55 -0.71 7.21
C ASN A 68 23.63 -1.00 8.28
N TYR A 69 23.24 -1.06 9.56
CA TYR A 69 24.17 -1.40 10.65
C TYR A 69 24.62 -2.86 10.60
N ILE A 70 23.73 -3.78 10.19
CA ILE A 70 24.09 -5.20 10.00
C ILE A 70 25.04 -5.38 8.82
N GLU A 71 24.82 -4.64 7.71
CA GLU A 71 25.69 -4.70 6.54
C GLU A 71 27.07 -4.05 6.76
N ASN A 72 27.10 -2.94 7.48
CA ASN A 72 28.34 -2.21 7.75
C ASN A 72 28.36 -1.69 9.21
N PRO A 73 28.75 -2.52 10.19
CA PRO A 73 28.79 -2.14 11.60
C PRO A 73 29.75 -0.97 11.90
N GLU A 74 30.81 -0.82 11.10
CA GLU A 74 31.81 0.25 11.29
C GLU A 74 31.25 1.64 11.03
N ALA A 75 30.23 1.76 10.17
CA ALA A 75 29.55 3.03 9.89
C ALA A 75 28.69 3.53 11.06
N GLY A 76 28.44 2.66 12.07
CA GLY A 76 27.59 2.94 13.22
C GLY A 76 26.10 2.97 12.89
N PHE A 77 25.27 2.97 13.95
CA PHE A 77 23.81 3.02 13.80
C PHE A 77 23.36 4.47 13.50
N ARG A 78 22.75 4.71 12.31
CA ARG A 78 22.31 6.04 11.88
C ARG A 78 20.84 6.00 11.45
N LEU A 79 19.98 6.73 12.17
CA LEU A 79 18.61 6.98 11.74
C LEU A 79 18.60 7.99 10.58
N GLY A 80 17.63 7.80 9.64
CA GLY A 80 17.47 8.72 8.50
C GLY A 80 18.29 8.37 7.25
N SER A 81 18.97 7.23 7.24
CA SER A 81 19.72 6.72 6.08
C SER A 81 18.86 6.09 5.00
N GLY A 82 17.54 6.30 5.04
CA GLY A 82 16.54 5.75 4.12
C GLY A 82 15.32 5.18 4.85
N MET A 83 14.43 4.53 4.08
CA MET A 83 13.20 3.93 4.60
C MET A 83 12.93 2.59 3.92
N THR A 84 12.66 1.56 4.71
CA THR A 84 12.29 0.23 4.23
C THR A 84 10.77 0.09 4.20
N PHE A 85 10.19 -0.21 3.03
CA PHE A 85 8.75 -0.39 2.88
C PHE A 85 8.18 -1.45 3.83
N ILE A 86 8.85 -2.60 3.97
CA ILE A 86 8.39 -3.70 4.83
C ILE A 86 8.37 -3.29 6.30
N GLY A 87 9.39 -2.57 6.79
CA GLY A 87 9.40 -2.04 8.14
C GLY A 87 8.20 -1.12 8.40
N GLY A 88 7.91 -0.23 7.45
CA GLY A 88 6.75 0.67 7.50
C GLY A 88 5.42 -0.08 7.50
N LEU A 89 5.27 -1.08 6.64
CA LEU A 89 4.07 -1.92 6.57
C LEU A 89 3.83 -2.67 7.87
N ILE A 90 4.84 -3.34 8.41
CA ILE A 90 4.73 -4.09 9.67
C ILE A 90 4.38 -3.14 10.81
N GLY A 91 5.12 -2.04 10.98
CA GLY A 91 4.87 -1.07 12.04
C GLY A 91 3.47 -0.46 11.96
N GLY A 92 3.04 -0.06 10.76
CA GLY A 92 1.71 0.50 10.53
C GLY A 92 0.57 -0.49 10.81
N VAL A 93 0.68 -1.72 10.31
CA VAL A 93 -0.34 -2.78 10.52
C VAL A 93 -0.42 -3.17 12.00
N VAL A 94 0.72 -3.38 12.66
CA VAL A 94 0.76 -3.73 14.09
C VAL A 94 0.16 -2.60 14.94
N CYS A 95 0.49 -1.35 14.64
CA CYS A 95 -0.10 -0.19 15.32
C CYS A 95 -1.62 -0.15 15.10
N PHE A 96 -2.08 -0.23 13.84
CA PHE A 96 -3.50 -0.15 13.50
C PHE A 96 -4.32 -1.23 14.20
N LEU A 97 -3.88 -2.48 14.11
CA LEU A 97 -4.57 -3.61 14.72
C LEU A 97 -4.47 -3.55 16.26
N GLY A 98 -3.31 -3.21 16.81
CA GLY A 98 -3.12 -3.07 18.27
C GLY A 98 -4.08 -2.05 18.87
N VAL A 99 -4.13 -0.83 18.31
CA VAL A 99 -5.05 0.22 18.74
C VAL A 99 -6.51 -0.22 18.54
N TYR A 100 -6.83 -0.86 17.40
CA TYR A 100 -8.17 -1.39 17.18
C TYR A 100 -8.56 -2.41 18.26
N PHE A 101 -7.72 -3.39 18.59
CA PHE A 101 -8.05 -4.42 19.58
C PHE A 101 -8.17 -3.86 20.99
N ILE A 102 -7.40 -2.82 21.36
CA ILE A 102 -7.52 -2.14 22.64
C ILE A 102 -8.88 -1.45 22.76
N PHE A 103 -9.30 -0.72 21.73
CA PHE A 103 -10.48 0.13 21.78
C PHE A 103 -11.77 -0.50 21.21
N ARG A 104 -11.72 -1.69 20.57
CA ARG A 104 -12.84 -2.33 19.85
C ARG A 104 -14.13 -2.48 20.67
N LYS A 105 -13.99 -2.62 21.99
CA LYS A 105 -15.16 -2.78 22.89
C LYS A 105 -15.99 -1.49 23.03
N ARG A 106 -15.42 -0.33 22.66
CA ARG A 106 -16.10 0.97 22.72
C ARG A 106 -17.03 1.24 21.53
N TYR A 107 -16.97 0.39 20.50
CA TYR A 107 -17.70 0.57 19.25
C TYR A 107 -18.58 -0.64 18.97
N THR A 108 -19.81 -0.36 18.50
CA THR A 108 -20.73 -1.40 18.00
C THR A 108 -20.30 -1.92 16.62
N THR A 109 -19.86 -1.02 15.74
CA THR A 109 -19.34 -1.37 14.41
C THR A 109 -18.03 -2.17 14.53
N ARG A 110 -17.93 -3.24 13.76
CA ARG A 110 -16.76 -4.11 13.74
C ARG A 110 -15.88 -3.84 12.52
N LEU A 111 -14.59 -4.15 12.64
CA LEU A 111 -13.62 -3.92 11.56
C LEU A 111 -14.00 -4.67 10.28
N TYR A 112 -14.58 -5.89 10.37
CA TYR A 112 -14.97 -6.65 9.18
C TYR A 112 -16.07 -5.95 8.34
N GLU A 113 -16.86 -5.05 8.94
CA GLU A 113 -17.88 -4.27 8.23
C GLU A 113 -17.27 -3.21 7.30
N VAL A 114 -16.09 -2.70 7.66
CA VAL A 114 -15.35 -1.67 6.90
C VAL A 114 -14.14 -2.20 6.16
N ILE A 115 -13.78 -3.46 6.37
CA ILE A 115 -12.57 -4.05 5.77
C ILE A 115 -12.62 -4.07 4.22
N SER A 116 -13.82 -4.00 3.66
CA SER A 116 -14.02 -3.87 2.21
C SER A 116 -13.75 -2.44 1.69
N ILE A 117 -13.80 -1.44 2.56
CA ILE A 117 -13.58 -0.02 2.23
C ILE A 117 -12.09 0.33 2.29
N LEU A 118 -11.36 -0.23 3.26
CA LEU A 118 -9.94 0.08 3.47
C LEU A 118 -9.06 -0.09 2.22
N PRO A 119 -9.21 -1.18 1.43
CA PRO A 119 -8.43 -1.34 0.20
C PRO A 119 -8.64 -0.22 -0.82
N CYS A 120 -9.85 0.35 -0.91
CA CYS A 120 -10.10 1.49 -1.79
C CYS A 120 -9.23 2.68 -1.39
N SER A 121 -9.13 2.98 -0.09
CA SER A 121 -8.29 4.06 0.42
C SER A 121 -6.79 3.78 0.21
N ILE A 122 -6.36 2.53 0.42
CA ILE A 122 -4.96 2.13 0.21
C ILE A 122 -4.59 2.23 -1.26
N LEU A 123 -5.44 1.74 -2.18
CA LEU A 123 -5.18 1.73 -3.62
C LEU A 123 -4.95 3.12 -4.19
N ILE A 124 -5.78 4.08 -3.82
CA ILE A 124 -5.64 5.46 -4.32
C ILE A 124 -4.34 6.11 -3.79
N ALA A 125 -4.00 5.92 -2.52
CA ALA A 125 -2.74 6.41 -1.96
C ALA A 125 -1.54 5.76 -2.64
N HIS A 126 -1.60 4.45 -2.87
CA HIS A 126 -0.55 3.69 -3.54
C HIS A 126 -0.34 4.16 -4.99
N ALA A 127 -1.42 4.38 -5.75
CA ALA A 127 -1.34 4.89 -7.12
C ALA A 127 -0.63 6.24 -7.19
N PHE A 128 -0.98 7.19 -6.33
CA PHE A 128 -0.28 8.47 -6.24
C PHE A 128 1.18 8.32 -5.80
N GLY A 129 1.49 7.38 -4.91
CA GLY A 129 2.86 7.04 -4.54
C GLY A 129 3.69 6.60 -5.75
N ARG A 130 3.11 5.81 -6.68
CA ARG A 130 3.79 5.40 -7.93
C ARG A 130 4.00 6.57 -8.90
N ILE A 131 3.04 7.49 -8.99
CA ILE A 131 3.25 8.76 -9.72
C ILE A 131 4.41 9.54 -9.08
N GLY A 132 4.50 9.57 -7.74
CA GLY A 132 5.62 10.16 -7.03
C GLY A 132 6.96 9.54 -7.40
N CYS A 133 7.06 8.21 -7.47
CA CYS A 133 8.26 7.50 -7.93
C CYS A 133 8.65 7.89 -9.37
N PHE A 134 7.67 8.10 -10.25
CA PHE A 134 7.92 8.55 -11.61
C PHE A 134 8.55 9.96 -11.62
N PHE A 135 8.04 10.90 -10.84
CA PHE A 135 8.63 12.24 -10.73
C PHE A 135 10.02 12.22 -10.08
N ALA A 136 10.25 11.31 -9.14
CA ALA A 136 11.56 11.12 -8.52
C ALA A 136 12.60 10.47 -9.46
N GLY A 137 12.17 9.91 -10.60
CA GLY A 137 13.06 9.22 -11.53
C GLY A 137 13.61 7.89 -11.01
N CYS A 138 12.88 7.21 -10.10
CA CYS A 138 13.29 5.93 -9.52
C CYS A 138 12.33 4.80 -9.90
N CYS A 139 12.75 3.55 -9.74
CA CYS A 139 11.89 2.38 -9.92
C CYS A 139 11.41 2.14 -11.36
N TYR A 140 12.19 2.55 -12.34
CA TYR A 140 11.94 2.33 -13.77
C TYR A 140 12.22 0.88 -14.19
N GLY A 141 11.85 0.58 -15.43
CA GLY A 141 12.05 -0.74 -16.04
C GLY A 141 13.32 -0.84 -16.87
N LYS A 142 13.44 -1.95 -17.60
CA LYS A 142 14.53 -2.20 -18.55
C LYS A 142 14.49 -1.20 -19.70
N GLU A 143 15.62 -1.06 -20.38
CA GLU A 143 15.71 -0.29 -21.63
C GLU A 143 14.72 -0.81 -22.67
N THR A 144 14.21 0.11 -23.49
CA THR A 144 13.20 -0.24 -24.49
C THR A 144 13.19 0.75 -25.63
N ASP A 145 13.02 0.22 -26.84
CA ASP A 145 12.76 1.00 -28.06
C ASP A 145 11.26 1.19 -28.33
N SER A 146 10.40 0.76 -27.38
CA SER A 146 8.95 0.90 -27.47
C SER A 146 8.55 2.38 -27.46
N PHE A 147 7.47 2.73 -28.17
CA PHE A 147 6.85 4.07 -28.13
C PHE A 147 6.40 4.50 -26.73
N LEU A 148 6.27 3.56 -25.78
CA LEU A 148 5.99 3.83 -24.37
C LEU A 148 7.25 4.12 -23.56
N GLY A 149 8.45 3.99 -24.14
CA GLY A 149 9.72 4.31 -23.50
C GLY A 149 9.80 5.76 -23.06
N VAL A 150 10.36 6.00 -21.87
CA VAL A 150 10.54 7.33 -21.31
C VAL A 150 12.01 7.54 -21.01
N GLN A 151 12.57 8.65 -21.52
CA GLN A 151 13.94 9.05 -21.22
C GLN A 151 13.99 9.77 -19.87
N PHE A 152 14.69 9.20 -18.89
CA PHE A 152 14.98 9.87 -17.63
C PHE A 152 16.28 10.67 -17.73
N PRO A 153 16.38 11.86 -17.08
CA PRO A 153 17.53 12.76 -17.24
C PRO A 153 18.89 12.15 -16.86
N HIS A 154 18.90 11.11 -16.04
CA HIS A 154 20.09 10.42 -15.55
C HIS A 154 20.38 9.09 -16.25
N LEU A 155 19.63 8.77 -17.30
CA LEU A 155 19.79 7.54 -18.08
C LEU A 155 20.16 7.88 -19.53
N ASP A 156 20.99 7.05 -20.15
CA ASP A 156 21.42 7.22 -21.52
C ASP A 156 20.40 6.71 -22.56
N SER A 157 19.52 5.79 -22.15
CA SER A 157 18.52 5.14 -23.01
C SER A 157 17.11 5.28 -22.45
N PRO A 158 16.07 5.28 -23.30
CA PRO A 158 14.68 5.19 -22.87
C PRO A 158 14.42 3.87 -22.12
N VAL A 159 13.61 3.93 -21.08
CA VAL A 159 13.25 2.77 -20.26
C VAL A 159 11.73 2.64 -20.09
N HIS A 160 11.27 1.43 -19.81
CA HIS A 160 9.86 1.22 -19.46
C HIS A 160 9.47 2.02 -18.20
N PRO A 161 8.46 2.91 -18.26
CA PRO A 161 7.97 3.63 -17.07
C PRO A 161 7.08 2.72 -16.20
N THR A 162 7.69 1.73 -15.58
CA THR A 162 6.99 0.71 -14.78
C THR A 162 6.19 1.33 -13.64
N GLN A 163 6.59 2.51 -13.15
CA GLN A 163 5.85 3.30 -12.16
C GLN A 163 4.47 3.71 -12.70
N LEU A 164 4.40 4.15 -13.96
CA LEU A 164 3.14 4.55 -14.60
C LEU A 164 2.27 3.32 -14.91
N TYR A 165 2.85 2.20 -15.34
CA TYR A 165 2.10 0.95 -15.55
C TYR A 165 1.44 0.51 -14.25
N GLU A 166 2.19 0.56 -13.15
CA GLU A 166 1.68 0.21 -11.84
C GLU A 166 0.63 1.21 -11.35
N ALA A 167 0.82 2.52 -11.57
CA ALA A 167 -0.16 3.55 -11.23
C ALA A 167 -1.50 3.33 -11.97
N VAL A 168 -1.45 3.08 -13.28
CA VAL A 168 -2.65 2.79 -14.09
C VAL A 168 -3.37 1.55 -13.57
N PHE A 169 -2.65 0.47 -13.33
CA PHE A 169 -3.23 -0.76 -12.75
C PHE A 169 -3.92 -0.47 -11.41
N LEU A 170 -3.27 0.29 -10.52
CA LEU A 170 -3.82 0.62 -9.20
C LEU A 170 -5.06 1.52 -9.30
N PHE A 171 -5.10 2.49 -10.21
CA PHE A 171 -6.30 3.30 -10.46
C PHE A 171 -7.46 2.46 -11.01
N LEU A 172 -7.19 1.54 -11.93
CA LEU A 172 -8.21 0.63 -12.44
C LEU A 172 -8.75 -0.28 -11.33
N LEU A 173 -7.85 -0.86 -10.53
CA LEU A 173 -8.24 -1.70 -9.40
C LEU A 173 -9.00 -0.89 -8.33
N PHE A 174 -8.63 0.37 -8.10
CA PHE A 174 -9.37 1.30 -7.25
C PHE A 174 -10.81 1.50 -7.77
N ALA A 175 -10.97 1.79 -9.06
CA ALA A 175 -12.29 1.97 -9.66
C ALA A 175 -13.16 0.70 -9.52
N VAL A 176 -12.57 -0.47 -9.77
CA VAL A 176 -13.25 -1.77 -9.59
C VAL A 176 -13.66 -1.98 -8.13
N THR A 177 -12.76 -1.78 -7.17
CA THR A 177 -13.06 -2.01 -5.75
C THR A 177 -14.10 -1.03 -5.23
N VAL A 178 -14.06 0.24 -5.64
CA VAL A 178 -15.11 1.23 -5.31
C VAL A 178 -16.46 0.81 -5.89
N TYR A 179 -16.50 0.39 -7.15
CA TYR A 179 -17.73 -0.11 -7.78
C TYR A 179 -18.30 -1.32 -7.02
N LEU A 180 -17.46 -2.27 -6.64
CA LEU A 180 -17.86 -3.47 -5.90
C LEU A 180 -18.42 -3.13 -4.51
N VAL A 181 -17.78 -2.19 -3.78
CA VAL A 181 -18.32 -1.69 -2.50
C VAL A 181 -19.66 -1.03 -2.70
N MET A 182 -19.79 -0.16 -3.71
CA MET A 182 -20.96 0.70 -3.88
C MET A 182 -22.17 -0.02 -4.44
N LYS A 183 -21.99 -0.96 -5.37
CA LYS A 183 -23.06 -1.58 -6.15
C LYS A 183 -23.33 -3.03 -5.77
N LYS A 184 -22.34 -3.76 -5.30
CA LYS A 184 -22.42 -5.21 -5.04
C LYS A 184 -22.29 -5.59 -3.56
N ASP A 185 -21.95 -4.63 -2.72
CA ASP A 185 -21.69 -4.83 -1.27
C ASP A 185 -20.72 -5.99 -0.96
N ILE A 186 -19.72 -6.17 -1.84
CA ILE A 186 -18.75 -7.26 -1.69
C ILE A 186 -17.85 -6.98 -0.48
N LYS A 187 -17.69 -7.99 0.38
CA LYS A 187 -16.86 -7.91 1.59
C LYS A 187 -15.41 -8.37 1.35
N HIS A 188 -15.11 -8.95 0.18
CA HIS A 188 -13.79 -9.55 -0.15
C HIS A 188 -12.82 -8.61 -0.86
N ASN A 189 -13.03 -7.29 -0.83
CA ASN A 189 -12.17 -6.33 -1.53
C ASN A 189 -10.71 -6.38 -1.06
N LEU A 190 -10.45 -6.67 0.23
CA LEU A 190 -9.08 -6.82 0.71
C LEU A 190 -8.41 -8.03 0.06
N SER A 191 -9.11 -9.16 -0.05
CA SER A 191 -8.61 -10.34 -0.75
C SER A 191 -8.35 -10.05 -2.23
N LEU A 192 -9.29 -9.35 -2.89
CA LEU A 192 -9.15 -8.93 -4.28
C LEU A 192 -7.90 -8.05 -4.47
N TYR A 193 -7.69 -7.05 -3.61
CA TYR A 193 -6.51 -6.20 -3.66
C TYR A 193 -5.22 -7.00 -3.51
N LEU A 194 -5.13 -7.85 -2.49
CA LEU A 194 -3.93 -8.62 -2.20
C LEU A 194 -3.58 -9.59 -3.34
N ILE A 195 -4.57 -10.29 -3.90
CA ILE A 195 -4.37 -11.24 -5.00
C ILE A 195 -4.03 -10.48 -6.28
N ALA A 196 -4.86 -9.52 -6.70
CA ALA A 196 -4.67 -8.82 -7.96
C ALA A 196 -3.35 -8.04 -8.01
N TYR A 197 -3.03 -7.31 -6.92
CA TYR A 197 -1.78 -6.59 -6.86
C TYR A 197 -0.57 -7.53 -6.70
N GLY A 198 -0.69 -8.60 -5.92
CA GLY A 198 0.38 -9.60 -5.81
C GLY A 198 0.73 -10.24 -7.16
N VAL A 199 -0.28 -10.64 -7.93
CA VAL A 199 -0.07 -11.17 -9.30
C VAL A 199 0.55 -10.10 -10.20
N PHE A 200 -0.01 -8.90 -10.25
CA PHE A 200 0.54 -7.82 -11.06
C PHE A 200 1.99 -7.49 -10.68
N ARG A 201 2.27 -7.40 -9.37
CA ARG A 201 3.61 -7.07 -8.86
C ARG A 201 4.64 -8.16 -9.18
N PHE A 202 4.23 -9.42 -9.17
CA PHE A 202 5.06 -10.54 -9.61
C PHE A 202 5.41 -10.42 -11.10
N LEU A 203 4.41 -10.12 -11.94
CA LEU A 203 4.58 -10.05 -13.39
C LEU A 203 5.40 -8.82 -13.83
N ILE A 204 5.16 -7.66 -13.25
CA ILE A 204 5.87 -6.43 -13.66
C ILE A 204 7.38 -6.50 -13.33
N GLU A 205 7.77 -7.36 -12.39
CA GLU A 205 9.18 -7.53 -12.04
C GLU A 205 10.02 -8.01 -13.21
N TYR A 206 9.46 -8.76 -14.16
CA TYR A 206 10.18 -9.17 -15.38
C TYR A 206 10.54 -8.01 -16.31
N VAL A 207 9.81 -6.90 -16.22
CA VAL A 207 10.02 -5.68 -17.02
C VAL A 207 10.90 -4.68 -16.26
N ARG A 208 11.12 -4.86 -14.95
CA ARG A 208 11.95 -3.98 -14.15
C ARG A 208 13.43 -4.12 -14.50
N GLY A 209 14.14 -3.01 -14.41
CA GLY A 209 15.57 -2.91 -14.76
C GLY A 209 16.48 -2.63 -13.57
N ASP A 210 15.93 -2.31 -12.39
CA ASP A 210 16.70 -2.04 -11.19
C ASP A 210 17.16 -3.34 -10.52
N ASP A 211 18.46 -3.46 -10.27
CA ASP A 211 19.02 -4.59 -9.51
C ASP A 211 18.61 -4.46 -8.04
N ARG A 212 17.93 -5.48 -7.55
CA ARG A 212 17.45 -5.59 -6.16
C ARG A 212 17.97 -6.82 -5.45
N GLY A 213 18.96 -7.46 -6.05
CA GLY A 213 19.46 -8.75 -5.60
C GLY A 213 18.50 -9.90 -5.91
N GLU A 214 19.00 -11.10 -5.77
CA GLU A 214 18.27 -12.36 -5.98
C GLU A 214 18.20 -13.15 -4.68
N LEU A 215 17.00 -13.62 -4.34
CA LEU A 215 16.82 -14.61 -3.29
C LEU A 215 16.98 -15.99 -3.90
N ALA A 216 17.92 -16.78 -3.37
CA ALA A 216 18.20 -18.16 -3.84
C ALA A 216 18.54 -18.29 -5.35
N GLY A 217 19.01 -17.18 -6.00
CA GLY A 217 19.52 -17.21 -7.37
C GLY A 217 18.47 -17.27 -8.49
N PHE A 218 17.17 -17.18 -8.18
CA PHE A 218 16.10 -17.26 -9.19
C PHE A 218 14.83 -16.45 -8.93
N ILE A 219 14.65 -15.86 -7.75
CA ILE A 219 13.49 -15.04 -7.39
C ILE A 219 13.97 -13.73 -6.78
N THR A 220 13.40 -12.60 -7.24
CA THR A 220 13.66 -11.32 -6.61
C THR A 220 12.90 -11.19 -5.27
N PRO A 221 13.38 -10.35 -4.33
CA PRO A 221 12.65 -10.05 -3.09
C PRO A 221 11.21 -9.61 -3.34
N SER A 222 10.98 -8.86 -4.41
CA SER A 222 9.63 -8.42 -4.80
C SER A 222 8.73 -9.56 -5.22
N GLN A 223 9.23 -10.51 -6.00
CA GLN A 223 8.47 -11.71 -6.41
C GLN A 223 8.14 -12.58 -5.21
N PHE A 224 9.11 -12.77 -4.30
CA PHE A 224 8.89 -13.50 -3.06
C PHE A 224 7.74 -12.90 -2.25
N TRP A 225 7.77 -11.59 -1.96
CA TRP A 225 6.69 -10.94 -1.23
C TRP A 225 5.36 -10.91 -1.99
N SER A 226 5.38 -10.89 -3.32
CA SER A 226 4.19 -10.99 -4.15
C SER A 226 3.47 -12.33 -3.98
N VAL A 227 4.21 -13.44 -3.89
CA VAL A 227 3.63 -14.76 -3.59
C VAL A 227 2.96 -14.75 -2.20
N PHE A 228 3.63 -14.19 -1.19
CA PHE A 228 3.01 -14.06 0.14
C PHE A 228 1.75 -13.20 0.14
N MET A 229 1.70 -12.13 -0.65
CA MET A 229 0.49 -11.32 -0.80
C MET A 229 -0.66 -12.12 -1.40
N VAL A 230 -0.41 -12.93 -2.44
CA VAL A 230 -1.43 -13.80 -3.04
C VAL A 230 -1.93 -14.81 -2.01
N LEU A 231 -1.03 -15.49 -1.31
CA LEU A 231 -1.39 -16.46 -0.27
C LEU A 231 -2.20 -15.81 0.86
N ALA A 232 -1.79 -14.62 1.31
CA ALA A 232 -2.52 -13.85 2.32
C ALA A 232 -3.93 -13.46 1.81
N GLY A 233 -4.04 -13.07 0.53
CA GLY A 233 -5.32 -12.76 -0.10
C GLY A 233 -6.27 -13.95 -0.15
N VAL A 234 -5.74 -15.12 -0.50
CA VAL A 234 -6.51 -16.39 -0.47
C VAL A 234 -6.91 -16.75 0.96
N ALA A 235 -5.99 -16.70 1.91
CA ALA A 235 -6.31 -16.93 3.32
C ALA A 235 -7.39 -15.97 3.85
N MET A 236 -7.34 -14.70 3.43
CA MET A 236 -8.33 -13.69 3.81
C MET A 236 -9.73 -14.01 3.30
N ILE A 237 -9.90 -14.71 2.16
CA ILE A 237 -11.22 -15.18 1.69
C ILE A 237 -11.83 -16.12 2.74
N PHE A 238 -11.07 -17.08 3.23
CA PHE A 238 -11.55 -18.04 4.25
C PHE A 238 -11.86 -17.35 5.57
N VAL A 239 -11.01 -16.42 6.02
CA VAL A 239 -11.23 -15.64 7.24
C VAL A 239 -12.50 -14.81 7.12
N MET A 240 -12.71 -14.10 6.01
CA MET A 240 -13.91 -13.29 5.80
C MET A 240 -15.18 -14.14 5.75
N ASN A 241 -15.15 -15.27 5.05
CA ASN A 241 -16.29 -16.18 5.00
C ASN A 241 -16.66 -16.69 6.41
N HIS A 242 -15.66 -17.06 7.22
CA HIS A 242 -15.88 -17.48 8.60
C HIS A 242 -16.50 -16.36 9.45
N LEU A 243 -15.99 -15.14 9.35
CA LEU A 243 -16.52 -13.99 10.10
C LEU A 243 -17.96 -13.65 9.70
N LEU A 244 -18.29 -13.71 8.40
CA LEU A 244 -19.62 -13.43 7.89
C LEU A 244 -20.64 -14.50 8.35
N VAL A 245 -20.26 -15.77 8.31
CA VAL A 245 -21.12 -16.87 8.81
C VAL A 245 -21.39 -16.69 10.30
N LYS A 246 -20.35 -16.39 11.09
CA LYS A 246 -20.49 -16.17 12.54
C LYS A 246 -21.36 -14.94 12.85
N ALA A 247 -21.25 -13.87 12.08
CA ALA A 247 -22.10 -12.68 12.23
C ALA A 247 -23.58 -13.03 11.98
N ALA A 248 -23.87 -13.74 10.88
CA ALA A 248 -25.24 -14.16 10.55
C ALA A 248 -25.85 -15.13 11.59
N GLN A 249 -25.03 -15.97 12.23
CA GLN A 249 -25.50 -16.83 13.32
C GLN A 249 -25.88 -16.03 14.58
N ASN A 250 -25.08 -15.01 14.93
CA ASN A 250 -25.37 -14.17 16.10
C ASN A 250 -26.62 -13.33 15.93
N GLU A 251 -26.93 -12.85 14.71
CA GLU A 251 -28.17 -12.11 14.40
C GLU A 251 -29.45 -12.97 14.51
N LYS A 252 -29.33 -14.28 14.34
CA LYS A 252 -30.48 -15.21 14.48
C LYS A 252 -30.79 -15.58 15.93
N ILE A 253 -29.86 -15.32 16.84
CA ILE A 253 -29.98 -15.69 18.27
C ILE A 253 -30.40 -14.47 19.12
N SER A 254 -30.21 -13.24 18.59
CA SER A 254 -30.67 -11.99 19.24
C SER A 254 -32.08 -11.61 18.84
#